data_fb2d5f1be8307d4083726bed182474ed
#
_entry.id   fb2d5f1be8307d4083726bed182474ed
#
_cell.length_a   1.000
_cell.length_b   1.000
_cell.length_c   1.000
_cell.angle_alpha   90.00
_cell.angle_beta   90.00
_cell.angle_gamma   90.00
#
_symmetry.space_group_name_H-M   'P 1'
#
loop_
_entity.id
_entity.type
_entity.pdbx_description
1 polymer ?
#
loop_
_entity_poly.entity_id
_entity_poly.type
_entity_poly.pdbx_seq_one_letter_code
_entity_poly.pdbx_strand_id
1 'polypeptide(L)'
;MVTVYAFFADGFEEIKAFTAIDTLRRAGLNVEIVSVTPDEIVVGAHDVSVLCDINFENCDFFDAELLLLPGGMPGAATLDKHEGLRKLILDFAAKGKPIAAICAAPMVLGKLGLLKGKKATCYPSFEQYLDGAECVNAHVVRDGNIITGMGPGAAMEFALTIVDLLVGKEKVDELVEAMCVKR
;
A
#
# COMPACT_ATOMS: atom_id res chain seq x y z
N MET A 1 2.58 17.96 -8.04
CA MET A 1 2.39 16.59 -8.56
C MET A 1 2.00 15.74 -7.37
N VAL A 2 1.03 14.86 -7.49
CA VAL A 2 0.61 13.99 -6.36
C VAL A 2 1.67 12.92 -6.16
N THR A 3 2.26 12.85 -4.95
CA THR A 3 3.34 11.92 -4.62
C THR A 3 2.82 10.79 -3.73
N VAL A 4 3.06 9.56 -4.15
CA VAL A 4 2.78 8.32 -3.41
C VAL A 4 4.10 7.73 -2.93
N TYR A 5 4.19 7.41 -1.65
CA TYR A 5 5.35 6.72 -1.09
C TYR A 5 5.02 5.25 -0.83
N ALA A 6 5.73 4.36 -1.52
CA ALA A 6 5.59 2.91 -1.39
C ALA A 6 6.73 2.35 -0.52
N PHE A 7 6.40 1.78 0.63
CA PHE A 7 7.38 1.34 1.63
C PHE A 7 7.77 -0.12 1.45
N PHE A 8 9.04 -0.36 1.20
CA PHE A 8 9.61 -1.68 0.93
C PHE A 8 10.51 -2.13 2.07
N ALA A 9 10.45 -3.43 2.36
CA ALA A 9 11.39 -4.16 3.19
C ALA A 9 11.61 -5.55 2.56
N ASP A 10 12.68 -6.24 2.91
CA ASP A 10 12.96 -7.60 2.43
C ASP A 10 11.76 -8.52 2.67
N GLY A 11 11.41 -9.27 1.65
CA GLY A 11 10.21 -10.10 1.63
C GLY A 11 8.93 -9.34 1.27
N PHE A 12 9.00 -8.13 0.69
CA PHE A 12 7.84 -7.56 0.00
C PHE A 12 7.38 -8.50 -1.13
N GLU A 13 6.11 -8.45 -1.52
CA GLU A 13 5.64 -9.35 -2.59
C GLU A 13 5.49 -8.58 -3.90
N GLU A 14 6.12 -9.10 -4.94
CA GLU A 14 6.41 -8.45 -6.22
C GLU A 14 5.17 -8.07 -7.02
N ILE A 15 4.20 -8.99 -7.17
CA ILE A 15 2.99 -8.74 -7.98
C ILE A 15 2.22 -7.54 -7.43
N LYS A 16 1.99 -7.51 -6.12
CA LYS A 16 1.23 -6.43 -5.46
C LYS A 16 1.96 -5.10 -5.56
N ALA A 17 3.28 -5.13 -5.29
CA ALA A 17 4.11 -3.95 -5.30
C ALA A 17 4.18 -3.32 -6.69
N PHE A 18 4.60 -4.09 -7.69
CA PHE A 18 4.83 -3.55 -9.04
C PHE A 18 3.54 -3.29 -9.80
N THR A 19 2.49 -4.09 -9.61
CA THR A 19 1.18 -3.78 -10.19
C THR A 19 0.68 -2.41 -9.70
N ALA A 20 0.80 -2.13 -8.41
CA ALA A 20 0.39 -0.84 -7.88
C ALA A 20 1.28 0.29 -8.41
N ILE A 21 2.60 0.17 -8.32
CA ILE A 21 3.56 1.20 -8.76
C ILE A 21 3.39 1.52 -10.24
N ASP A 22 3.38 0.51 -11.13
CA ASP A 22 3.26 0.72 -12.57
C ASP A 22 1.91 1.39 -12.92
N THR A 23 0.82 0.90 -12.34
CA THR A 23 -0.52 1.46 -12.58
C THR A 23 -0.61 2.92 -12.13
N LEU A 24 -0.06 3.25 -10.96
CA LEU A 24 -0.05 4.62 -10.44
C LEU A 24 0.83 5.54 -11.29
N ARG A 25 2.01 5.09 -11.71
CA ARG A 25 2.88 5.85 -12.63
C ARG A 25 2.21 6.08 -13.99
N ARG A 26 1.48 5.10 -14.54
CA ARG A 26 0.64 5.25 -15.75
C ARG A 26 -0.48 6.26 -15.55
N ALA A 27 -1.00 6.40 -14.35
CA ALA A 27 -2.00 7.43 -14.02
C ALA A 27 -1.42 8.85 -13.97
N GLY A 28 -0.10 9.01 -14.11
CA GLY A 28 0.60 10.30 -14.03
C GLY A 28 0.97 10.71 -12.61
N LEU A 29 0.91 9.79 -11.66
CA LEU A 29 1.33 10.03 -10.28
C LEU A 29 2.85 9.87 -10.14
N ASN A 30 3.46 10.67 -9.27
CA ASN A 30 4.81 10.40 -8.81
C ASN A 30 4.77 9.28 -7.77
N VAL A 31 5.57 8.23 -7.95
CA VAL A 31 5.66 7.12 -7.00
C VAL A 31 7.11 6.92 -6.62
N GLU A 32 7.41 7.17 -5.37
CA GLU A 32 8.73 6.96 -4.76
C GLU A 32 8.75 5.63 -4.00
N ILE A 33 9.71 4.78 -4.32
CA ILE A 33 9.93 3.51 -3.62
C ILE A 33 10.90 3.77 -2.47
N VAL A 34 10.42 3.57 -1.26
CA VAL A 34 11.16 3.86 -0.02
C VAL A 34 11.62 2.58 0.64
N SER A 35 12.94 2.40 0.81
CA SER A 35 13.46 1.35 1.68
C SER A 35 13.30 1.74 3.15
N VAL A 36 12.71 0.88 3.96
CA VAL A 36 12.70 1.02 5.43
C VAL A 36 13.83 0.25 6.10
N THR A 37 14.78 -0.27 5.30
CA THR A 37 16.00 -0.91 5.76
C THR A 37 17.20 0.02 5.55
N PRO A 38 18.37 -0.23 6.15
CA PRO A 38 19.55 0.57 5.90
C PRO A 38 20.04 0.52 4.44
N ASP A 39 19.73 -0.56 3.73
CA ASP A 39 20.14 -0.78 2.35
C ASP A 39 19.12 -0.19 1.36
N GLU A 40 19.62 0.39 0.26
CA GLU A 40 18.78 0.85 -0.85
C GLU A 40 18.24 -0.32 -1.71
N ILE A 41 18.95 -1.46 -1.68
CA ILE A 41 18.53 -2.66 -2.37
C ILE A 41 17.70 -3.51 -1.42
N VAL A 42 16.46 -3.79 -1.82
CA VAL A 42 15.51 -4.63 -1.08
C VAL A 42 15.16 -5.85 -1.92
N VAL A 43 15.14 -7.03 -1.30
CA VAL A 43 14.86 -8.30 -1.98
C VAL A 43 13.42 -8.74 -1.71
N GLY A 44 12.66 -8.99 -2.77
CA GLY A 44 11.29 -9.47 -2.68
C GLY A 44 11.16 -10.92 -2.22
N ALA A 45 9.93 -11.34 -1.95
CA ALA A 45 9.62 -12.69 -1.48
C ALA A 45 9.94 -13.80 -2.50
N HIS A 46 10.13 -13.44 -3.76
CA HIS A 46 10.48 -14.34 -4.87
C HIS A 46 11.82 -13.96 -5.50
N ASP A 47 12.76 -13.47 -4.69
CA ASP A 47 14.16 -13.20 -5.04
C ASP A 47 14.36 -12.11 -6.11
N VAL A 48 13.39 -11.21 -6.31
CA VAL A 48 13.57 -10.03 -7.17
C VAL A 48 14.20 -8.90 -6.36
N SER A 49 15.43 -8.52 -6.69
CA SER A 49 16.10 -7.38 -6.06
C SER A 49 15.64 -6.07 -6.69
N VAL A 50 15.36 -5.09 -5.88
CA VAL A 50 14.90 -3.76 -6.29
C VAL A 50 15.77 -2.70 -5.66
N LEU A 51 16.27 -1.78 -6.49
CA LEU A 51 16.88 -0.55 -6.01
C LEU A 51 15.75 0.44 -5.69
N CYS A 52 15.62 0.80 -4.43
CA CYS A 52 14.67 1.82 -3.98
C CYS A 52 15.14 3.23 -4.39
N ASP A 53 14.19 4.13 -4.56
CA ASP A 53 14.50 5.51 -4.96
C ASP A 53 15.14 6.29 -3.79
N ILE A 54 14.77 5.95 -2.53
CA ILE A 54 15.25 6.63 -1.33
C ILE A 54 15.16 5.71 -0.09
N ASN A 55 16.02 5.94 0.91
CA ASN A 55 15.87 5.35 2.23
C ASN A 55 14.94 6.21 3.11
N PHE A 56 14.19 5.58 4.00
CA PHE A 56 13.25 6.23 4.92
C PHE A 56 13.88 7.38 5.70
N GLU A 57 15.09 7.16 6.22
CA GLU A 57 15.80 8.15 7.06
C GLU A 57 16.24 9.40 6.29
N ASN A 58 16.24 9.35 4.95
CA ASN A 58 16.65 10.45 4.08
C ASN A 58 15.46 11.22 3.48
N CYS A 59 14.22 10.90 3.88
CA CYS A 59 13.01 11.51 3.36
C CYS A 59 12.20 12.20 4.46
N ASP A 60 11.67 13.39 4.20
CA ASP A 60 10.81 14.13 5.14
C ASP A 60 9.31 13.93 4.90
N PHE A 61 8.92 13.32 3.78
CA PHE A 61 7.54 12.99 3.40
C PHE A 61 6.57 14.19 3.37
N PHE A 62 7.07 15.41 3.25
CA PHE A 62 6.23 16.62 3.38
C PHE A 62 5.19 16.73 2.25
N ASP A 63 5.52 16.26 1.04
CA ASP A 63 4.67 16.28 -0.16
C ASP A 63 3.86 15.00 -0.37
N ALA A 64 3.92 14.06 0.59
CA ALA A 64 3.21 12.81 0.50
C ALA A 64 1.68 13.02 0.49
N GLU A 65 1.01 12.41 -0.49
CA GLU A 65 -0.45 12.41 -0.60
C GLU A 65 -1.07 11.04 -0.32
N LEU A 66 -0.29 9.95 -0.44
CA LEU A 66 -0.70 8.60 -0.08
C LEU A 66 0.49 7.78 0.40
N LEU A 67 0.29 6.96 1.44
CA LEU A 67 1.23 5.93 1.88
C LEU A 67 0.76 4.57 1.38
N LEU A 68 1.64 3.82 0.69
CA LEU A 68 1.37 2.50 0.12
C LEU A 68 2.21 1.42 0.82
N LEU A 69 1.55 0.38 1.32
CA LEU A 69 2.15 -0.77 1.99
C LEU A 69 1.85 -2.04 1.17
N PRO A 70 2.82 -2.58 0.40
CA PRO A 70 2.57 -3.63 -0.59
C PRO A 70 2.38 -5.04 0.00
N GLY A 71 2.66 -5.23 1.27
CA GLY A 71 2.56 -6.54 1.89
C GLY A 71 3.67 -7.51 1.49
N GLY A 72 3.44 -8.80 1.74
CA GLY A 72 4.48 -9.84 1.69
C GLY A 72 5.05 -10.11 3.08
N MET A 73 5.56 -11.33 3.30
CA MET A 73 6.23 -11.69 4.54
C MET A 73 7.65 -12.15 4.24
N PRO A 74 8.65 -11.76 5.03
CA PRO A 74 8.55 -10.98 6.28
C PRO A 74 8.41 -9.45 6.11
N GLY A 75 8.35 -8.92 4.89
CA GLY A 75 8.32 -7.49 4.62
C GLY A 75 7.30 -6.72 5.48
N ALA A 76 6.03 -7.15 5.49
CA ALA A 76 4.98 -6.49 6.29
C ALA A 76 5.28 -6.50 7.80
N ALA A 77 5.96 -7.55 8.30
CA ALA A 77 6.37 -7.60 9.70
C ALA A 77 7.52 -6.61 10.01
N THR A 78 8.38 -6.35 9.04
CA THR A 78 9.43 -5.33 9.14
C THR A 78 8.81 -3.93 9.12
N LEU A 79 7.86 -3.67 8.22
CA LEU A 79 7.11 -2.40 8.21
C LEU A 79 6.39 -2.16 9.56
N ASP A 80 5.79 -3.21 10.14
CA ASP A 80 5.11 -3.12 11.43
C ASP A 80 6.06 -2.76 12.60
N LYS A 81 7.33 -3.17 12.53
CA LYS A 81 8.33 -2.90 13.56
C LYS A 81 9.04 -1.56 13.38
N HIS A 82 8.95 -0.93 12.21
CA HIS A 82 9.67 0.30 11.92
C HIS A 82 9.00 1.50 12.59
N GLU A 83 9.58 1.99 13.69
CA GLU A 83 8.97 3.03 14.54
C GLU A 83 8.69 4.33 13.79
N GLY A 84 9.60 4.77 12.93
CA GLY A 84 9.44 5.97 12.11
C GLY A 84 8.24 5.86 11.16
N LEU A 85 8.07 4.71 10.48
CA LEU A 85 6.94 4.46 9.61
C LEU A 85 5.61 4.40 10.38
N ARG A 86 5.60 3.74 11.54
CA ARG A 86 4.41 3.70 12.42
C ARG A 86 3.96 5.11 12.81
N LYS A 87 4.90 5.97 13.18
CA LYS A 87 4.62 7.37 13.50
C LYS A 87 4.08 8.12 12.29
N LEU A 88 4.72 7.98 11.12
CA LEU A 88 4.27 8.59 9.87
C LEU A 88 2.84 8.17 9.50
N ILE A 89 2.51 6.88 9.62
CA ILE A 89 1.16 6.35 9.39
C ILE A 89 0.13 6.99 10.32
N LEU A 90 0.45 7.11 11.62
CA LEU A 90 -0.45 7.75 12.60
C LEU A 90 -0.64 9.24 12.30
N ASP A 91 0.42 9.96 11.92
CA ASP A 91 0.35 11.37 11.54
C ASP A 91 -0.50 11.58 10.27
N PHE A 92 -0.38 10.66 9.30
CA PHE A 92 -1.21 10.64 8.08
C PHE A 92 -2.69 10.43 8.41
N ALA A 93 -2.97 9.42 9.22
CA ALA A 93 -4.33 9.10 9.64
C ALA A 93 -4.97 10.27 10.40
N ALA A 94 -4.23 10.92 11.29
CA ALA A 94 -4.70 12.08 12.05
C ALA A 94 -5.03 13.29 11.15
N LYS A 95 -4.34 13.42 10.02
CA LYS A 95 -4.60 14.45 8.99
C LYS A 95 -5.69 14.05 7.99
N GLY A 96 -6.28 12.86 8.13
CA GLY A 96 -7.26 12.33 7.17
C GLY A 96 -6.66 12.00 5.79
N LYS A 97 -5.33 11.89 5.67
CA LYS A 97 -4.68 11.55 4.40
C LYS A 97 -4.82 10.07 4.06
N PRO A 98 -4.83 9.69 2.77
CA PRO A 98 -5.02 8.32 2.32
C PRO A 98 -3.89 7.36 2.70
N ILE A 99 -4.26 6.15 3.11
CA ILE A 99 -3.35 5.04 3.36
C ILE A 99 -3.89 3.79 2.67
N ALA A 100 -3.04 3.12 1.90
CA ALA A 100 -3.37 1.91 1.18
C ALA A 100 -2.48 0.75 1.62
N ALA A 101 -3.06 -0.40 1.96
CA ALA A 101 -2.34 -1.58 2.41
C ALA A 101 -2.97 -2.85 1.83
N ILE A 102 -2.15 -3.80 1.34
CA ILE A 102 -2.65 -5.01 0.70
C ILE A 102 -2.04 -6.27 1.32
N CYS A 103 -2.80 -7.36 1.32
CA CYS A 103 -2.39 -8.70 1.73
C CYS A 103 -2.10 -8.80 3.24
N ALA A 104 -0.84 -8.97 3.63
CA ALA A 104 -0.43 -8.98 5.03
C ALA A 104 -0.32 -7.57 5.64
N ALA A 105 -0.12 -6.54 4.82
CA ALA A 105 0.15 -5.18 5.30
C ALA A 105 -1.00 -4.50 6.07
N PRO A 106 -2.30 -4.79 5.84
CA PRO A 106 -3.37 -4.27 6.69
C PRO A 106 -3.19 -4.56 8.18
N MET A 107 -2.41 -5.59 8.56
CA MET A 107 -2.07 -5.85 9.95
C MET A 107 -1.36 -4.66 10.64
N VAL A 108 -0.57 -3.89 9.89
CA VAL A 108 0.11 -2.70 10.41
C VAL A 108 -0.92 -1.66 10.86
N LEU A 109 -1.94 -1.45 10.02
CA LEU A 109 -3.02 -0.51 10.31
C LEU A 109 -3.90 -1.01 11.47
N GLY A 110 -4.19 -2.32 11.50
CA GLY A 110 -4.94 -2.95 12.59
C GLY A 110 -4.26 -2.78 13.94
N LYS A 111 -2.98 -3.12 14.03
CA LYS A 111 -2.17 -2.97 15.25
C LYS A 111 -1.96 -1.53 15.70
N LEU A 112 -2.11 -0.56 14.79
CA LEU A 112 -2.12 0.87 15.10
C LEU A 112 -3.52 1.37 15.53
N GLY A 113 -4.54 0.50 15.54
CA GLY A 113 -5.92 0.84 15.91
C GLY A 113 -6.67 1.65 14.85
N LEU A 114 -6.11 1.80 13.65
CA LEU A 114 -6.67 2.63 12.58
C LEU A 114 -7.86 1.98 11.85
N LEU A 115 -8.05 0.68 12.04
CA LEU A 115 -9.15 -0.07 11.42
C LEU A 115 -10.35 -0.24 12.34
N LYS A 116 -10.31 0.24 13.58
CA LYS A 116 -11.40 0.10 14.54
C LYS A 116 -12.69 0.75 14.02
N GLY A 117 -13.74 -0.08 13.91
CA GLY A 117 -15.05 0.34 13.39
C GLY A 117 -15.10 0.57 11.88
N LYS A 118 -14.05 0.19 11.14
CA LYS A 118 -13.98 0.28 9.68
C LYS A 118 -14.14 -1.07 9.03
N LYS A 119 -14.67 -1.09 7.81
CA LYS A 119 -14.61 -2.26 6.93
C LYS A 119 -13.21 -2.40 6.36
N ALA A 120 -12.69 -3.62 6.38
CA ALA A 120 -11.37 -3.91 5.85
C ALA A 120 -11.27 -5.34 5.31
N THR A 121 -10.33 -5.57 4.41
CA THR A 121 -9.93 -6.90 3.95
C THR A 121 -8.43 -7.09 4.10
N CYS A 122 -7.97 -8.32 4.13
CA CYS A 122 -6.56 -8.69 4.20
C CYS A 122 -6.35 -10.09 3.59
N TYR A 123 -5.12 -10.56 3.60
CA TYR A 123 -4.84 -11.95 3.24
C TYR A 123 -5.50 -12.90 4.23
N PRO A 124 -6.08 -14.04 3.77
CA PRO A 124 -6.69 -15.04 4.66
C PRO A 124 -5.78 -15.42 5.83
N SER A 125 -6.35 -15.53 7.03
CA SER A 125 -5.68 -15.76 8.32
C SER A 125 -4.98 -14.53 8.95
N PHE A 126 -4.99 -13.37 8.31
CA PHE A 126 -4.48 -12.13 8.90
C PHE A 126 -5.56 -11.29 9.59
N GLU A 127 -6.83 -11.69 9.52
CA GLU A 127 -7.97 -11.00 10.14
C GLU A 127 -7.77 -10.79 11.64
N GLN A 128 -7.10 -11.73 12.30
CA GLN A 128 -6.75 -11.64 13.72
C GLN A 128 -5.91 -10.43 14.12
N TYR A 129 -5.24 -9.78 13.15
CA TYR A 129 -4.42 -8.58 13.37
C TYR A 129 -5.16 -7.28 13.06
N LEU A 130 -6.38 -7.36 12.52
CA LEU A 130 -7.21 -6.19 12.17
C LEU A 130 -8.10 -5.79 13.35
N ASP A 131 -7.47 -5.37 14.44
CA ASP A 131 -8.15 -5.12 15.72
C ASP A 131 -9.34 -4.16 15.57
N GLY A 132 -10.52 -4.65 15.93
CA GLY A 132 -11.78 -3.91 15.90
C GLY A 132 -12.35 -3.59 14.51
N ALA A 133 -11.78 -4.15 13.42
CA ALA A 133 -12.31 -4.02 12.07
C ALA A 133 -13.51 -4.94 11.83
N GLU A 134 -14.42 -4.52 10.94
CA GLU A 134 -15.38 -5.40 10.26
C GLU A 134 -14.66 -6.04 9.06
N CYS A 135 -14.17 -7.27 9.23
CA CYS A 135 -13.48 -7.98 8.16
C CYS A 135 -14.46 -8.42 7.07
N VAL A 136 -14.22 -7.99 5.84
CA VAL A 136 -15.07 -8.26 4.68
C VAL A 136 -14.33 -9.17 3.70
N ASN A 137 -14.99 -10.24 3.25
CA ASN A 137 -14.45 -11.10 2.18
C ASN A 137 -14.67 -10.45 0.81
N ALA A 138 -13.82 -9.48 0.49
CA ALA A 138 -13.82 -8.75 -0.77
C ALA A 138 -12.39 -8.56 -1.27
N HIS A 139 -12.19 -8.47 -2.57
CA HIS A 139 -10.86 -8.23 -3.16
C HIS A 139 -10.25 -6.91 -2.67
N VAL A 140 -11.05 -5.85 -2.64
CA VAL A 140 -10.65 -4.52 -2.20
C VAL A 140 -11.77 -3.90 -1.38
N VAL A 141 -11.40 -3.21 -0.31
CA VAL A 141 -12.31 -2.43 0.53
C VAL A 141 -11.74 -1.03 0.66
N ARG A 142 -12.56 -0.02 0.37
CA ARG A 142 -12.29 1.38 0.68
C ARG A 142 -13.27 1.84 1.75
N ASP A 143 -12.75 2.29 2.87
CA ASP A 143 -13.52 2.89 3.96
C ASP A 143 -12.93 4.26 4.32
N GLY A 144 -13.56 5.30 3.79
CA GLY A 144 -13.06 6.65 3.89
C GLY A 144 -11.71 6.83 3.15
N ASN A 145 -10.68 7.15 3.92
CA ASN A 145 -9.32 7.37 3.45
C ASN A 145 -8.41 6.12 3.55
N ILE A 146 -8.95 4.99 3.99
CA ILE A 146 -8.20 3.73 4.06
C ILE A 146 -8.65 2.79 2.94
N ILE A 147 -7.68 2.25 2.20
CA ILE A 147 -7.88 1.23 1.17
C ILE A 147 -7.15 -0.03 1.61
N THR A 148 -7.85 -1.15 1.67
CA THR A 148 -7.26 -2.46 1.95
C THR A 148 -7.51 -3.42 0.80
N GLY A 149 -6.54 -4.28 0.49
CA GLY A 149 -6.62 -5.30 -0.56
C GLY A 149 -6.33 -6.69 -0.01
N MET A 150 -6.97 -7.71 -0.59
CA MET A 150 -6.89 -9.09 -0.10
C MET A 150 -5.53 -9.75 -0.38
N GLY A 151 -5.04 -9.66 -1.59
CA GLY A 151 -3.82 -10.39 -1.97
C GLY A 151 -3.41 -10.18 -3.43
N PRO A 152 -2.46 -10.98 -3.95
CA PRO A 152 -1.90 -10.78 -5.30
C PRO A 152 -2.96 -10.72 -6.40
N GLY A 153 -3.98 -11.59 -6.34
CA GLY A 153 -5.07 -11.58 -7.32
C GLY A 153 -5.93 -10.32 -7.32
N ALA A 154 -5.89 -9.52 -6.25
CA ALA A 154 -6.59 -8.25 -6.13
C ALA A 154 -5.72 -7.03 -6.49
N ALA A 155 -4.46 -7.22 -6.88
CA ALA A 155 -3.49 -6.14 -7.01
C ALA A 155 -3.92 -5.06 -8.03
N MET A 156 -4.49 -5.47 -9.17
CA MET A 156 -4.96 -4.54 -10.20
C MET A 156 -6.16 -3.72 -9.72
N GLU A 157 -7.17 -4.37 -9.12
CA GLU A 157 -8.34 -3.69 -8.57
C GLU A 157 -7.95 -2.72 -7.44
N PHE A 158 -7.00 -3.14 -6.59
CA PHE A 158 -6.44 -2.30 -5.53
C PHE A 158 -5.75 -1.04 -6.09
N ALA A 159 -4.89 -1.21 -7.11
CA ALA A 159 -4.21 -0.09 -7.76
C ALA A 159 -5.20 0.88 -8.42
N LEU A 160 -6.20 0.37 -9.16
CA LEU A 160 -7.23 1.19 -9.79
C LEU A 160 -8.12 1.92 -8.76
N THR A 161 -8.36 1.32 -7.59
CA THR A 161 -9.07 1.98 -6.49
C THR A 161 -8.28 3.16 -5.93
N ILE A 162 -6.95 3.06 -5.88
CA ILE A 162 -6.08 4.18 -5.49
C ILE A 162 -6.12 5.28 -6.56
N VAL A 163 -6.07 4.91 -7.85
CA VAL A 163 -6.19 5.87 -8.96
C VAL A 163 -7.54 6.61 -8.89
N ASP A 164 -8.64 5.89 -8.65
CA ASP A 164 -9.97 6.50 -8.49
C ASP A 164 -9.98 7.55 -7.37
N LEU A 165 -9.35 7.23 -6.24
CA LEU A 165 -9.27 8.16 -5.11
C LEU A 165 -8.44 9.41 -5.41
N LEU A 166 -7.29 9.27 -6.07
CA LEU A 166 -6.32 10.36 -6.24
C LEU A 166 -6.50 11.17 -7.52
N VAL A 167 -7.01 10.55 -8.58
CA VAL A 167 -7.10 11.16 -9.92
C VAL A 167 -8.54 11.19 -10.44
N GLY A 168 -9.33 10.17 -10.11
CA GLY A 168 -10.73 10.08 -10.50
C GLY A 168 -11.03 8.98 -11.51
N LYS A 169 -12.34 8.75 -11.68
CA LYS A 169 -12.87 7.62 -12.45
C LYS A 169 -12.52 7.65 -13.94
N GLU A 170 -12.43 8.82 -14.55
CA GLU A 170 -12.09 8.95 -15.97
C GLU A 170 -10.71 8.35 -16.25
N LYS A 171 -9.73 8.62 -15.37
CA LYS A 171 -8.39 8.02 -15.47
C LYS A 171 -8.40 6.50 -15.28
N VAL A 172 -9.24 5.99 -14.39
CA VAL A 172 -9.44 4.54 -14.23
C VAL A 172 -9.95 3.91 -15.52
N ASP A 173 -10.94 4.52 -16.19
CA ASP A 173 -11.52 3.99 -17.43
C ASP A 173 -10.49 3.99 -18.57
N GLU A 174 -9.69 5.05 -18.71
CA GLU A 174 -8.55 5.11 -19.64
C GLU A 174 -7.54 3.99 -19.40
N LEU A 175 -7.15 3.75 -18.12
CA LEU A 175 -6.17 2.72 -17.78
C LEU A 175 -6.72 1.32 -18.00
N VAL A 176 -7.98 1.07 -17.68
CA VAL A 176 -8.64 -0.23 -17.92
C VAL A 176 -8.57 -0.61 -19.39
N GLU A 177 -8.83 0.36 -20.30
CA GLU A 177 -8.72 0.14 -21.73
C GLU A 177 -7.26 -0.06 -22.16
N ALA A 178 -6.38 0.88 -21.79
CA ALA A 178 -4.96 0.87 -22.19
C ALA A 178 -4.18 -0.36 -21.70
N MET A 179 -4.52 -0.87 -20.52
CA MET A 179 -3.88 -2.04 -19.91
C MET A 179 -4.63 -3.36 -20.21
N CYS A 180 -5.69 -3.33 -21.02
CA CYS A 180 -6.51 -4.50 -21.36
C CYS A 180 -7.07 -5.23 -20.13
N VAL A 181 -7.45 -4.49 -19.08
CA VAL A 181 -8.00 -5.06 -17.87
C VAL A 181 -9.42 -5.56 -18.14
N LYS A 182 -9.68 -6.83 -17.88
CA LYS A 182 -11.05 -7.39 -17.95
C LYS A 182 -11.78 -7.06 -16.65
N ARG A 183 -12.97 -6.48 -16.80
CA ARG A 183 -13.92 -6.24 -15.71
C ARG A 183 -14.89 -7.39 -15.56
#